data_e915a356320e6462bc427e3a65515e4e
#
_entry.id   e915a356320e6462bc427e3a65515e4e
#
_cell.length_a   1.000
_cell.length_b   1.000
_cell.length_c   1.000
_cell.angle_alpha   90.00
_cell.angle_beta   90.00
_cell.angle_gamma   90.00
#
_symmetry.space_group_name_H-M   'P 1'
#
loop_
_entity.id
_entity.type
_entity.pdbx_description
1 polymer ?
#
loop_
_entity_poly.entity_id
_entity_poly.type
_entity_poly.pdbx_seq_one_letter_code
_entity_poly.pdbx_strand_id
1 'polypeptide(L)'
;MDGFHLKKGEEKMFNKRLLKTFKAEMKNVYGLVLIQWLVLVCHILLTFLHSYVLSCLYLKQSFSLVFYLLSVICLFALKCFLQTTQNKQALSLSEMIKTKLRKSVFDKIYHQKQTIVFKESTLTQLTSEGIDQLEIYFSKYIPQFFYAMLAPLTLFIVVGFMSLKVALILLLCVPLIPVSIVVVQKIAKRLL
;
A
#
# COMPACT_ATOMS: atom_id res chain seq x y z
N MET A 1 11.40 -17.38 31.82
CA MET A 1 10.62 -17.64 30.58
C MET A 1 9.38 -16.73 30.45
N ASP A 2 9.06 -15.91 31.43
CA ASP A 2 7.81 -15.14 31.49
C ASP A 2 7.81 -13.76 30.81
N GLY A 3 8.99 -13.23 30.43
CA GLY A 3 9.08 -11.91 29.78
C GLY A 3 8.64 -11.85 28.31
N PHE A 4 8.58 -13.00 27.63
CA PHE A 4 8.23 -13.05 26.19
C PHE A 4 6.72 -13.02 25.95
N HIS A 5 5.92 -13.56 26.87
CA HIS A 5 4.46 -13.56 26.77
C HIS A 5 3.82 -12.19 27.11
N LEU A 6 4.40 -11.44 28.04
CA LEU A 6 3.93 -10.10 28.40
C LEU A 6 4.13 -9.10 27.23
N LYS A 7 5.28 -9.15 26.54
CA LYS A 7 5.58 -8.30 25.40
C LYS A 7 4.62 -8.49 24.22
N LYS A 8 4.19 -9.73 23.97
CA LYS A 8 3.24 -10.06 22.89
C LYS A 8 1.79 -9.62 23.20
N GLY A 9 1.41 -9.55 24.46
CA GLY A 9 0.12 -9.03 24.93
C GLY A 9 0.03 -7.51 24.83
N GLU A 10 1.10 -6.81 25.17
CA GLU A 10 1.19 -5.35 25.08
C GLU A 10 1.22 -4.87 23.63
N GLU A 11 1.94 -5.53 22.73
CA GLU A 11 1.93 -5.23 21.29
C GLU A 11 0.53 -5.38 20.67
N LYS A 12 -0.23 -6.41 21.04
CA LYS A 12 -1.60 -6.61 20.53
C LYS A 12 -2.58 -5.55 21.07
N MET A 13 -2.43 -5.13 22.31
CA MET A 13 -3.28 -4.08 22.91
C MET A 13 -2.91 -2.70 22.35
N PHE A 14 -1.64 -2.45 22.13
CA PHE A 14 -1.14 -1.22 21.52
C PHE A 14 -1.67 -1.06 20.08
N ASN A 15 -1.61 -2.12 19.27
CA ASN A 15 -2.19 -2.14 17.93
C ASN A 15 -3.70 -1.88 17.90
N LYS A 16 -4.47 -2.48 18.84
CA LYS A 16 -5.93 -2.25 18.90
C LYS A 16 -6.30 -0.83 19.33
N ARG A 17 -5.57 -0.24 20.25
CA ARG A 17 -5.79 1.16 20.69
C ARG A 17 -5.41 2.15 19.60
N LEU A 18 -4.30 1.95 18.91
CA LEU A 18 -3.89 2.76 17.77
C LEU A 18 -4.93 2.69 16.63
N LEU A 19 -5.35 1.49 16.24
CA LEU A 19 -6.39 1.30 15.22
C LEU A 19 -7.71 1.99 15.60
N LYS A 20 -8.09 1.98 16.89
CA LYS A 20 -9.30 2.65 17.37
C LYS A 20 -9.17 4.18 17.32
N THR A 21 -8.00 4.72 17.64
CA THR A 21 -7.71 6.17 17.59
C THR A 21 -7.66 6.70 16.17
N PHE A 22 -7.22 5.87 15.20
CA PHE A 22 -7.13 6.23 13.78
C PHE A 22 -8.31 5.73 12.94
N LYS A 23 -9.40 5.28 13.58
CA LYS A 23 -10.59 4.78 12.87
C LYS A 23 -11.21 5.83 11.93
N ALA A 24 -11.12 7.10 12.26
CA ALA A 24 -11.59 8.20 11.40
C ALA A 24 -10.72 8.38 10.16
N GLU A 25 -9.41 8.15 10.28
CA GLU A 25 -8.45 8.25 9.17
C GLU A 25 -8.49 7.05 8.23
N MET A 26 -9.04 5.91 8.68
CA MET A 26 -9.23 4.72 7.83
C MET A 26 -10.08 5.03 6.58
N LYS A 27 -11.00 5.99 6.65
CA LYS A 27 -11.77 6.45 5.49
C LYS A 27 -10.86 7.04 4.41
N ASN A 28 -9.87 7.82 4.80
CA ASN A 28 -8.87 8.40 3.88
C ASN A 28 -7.94 7.32 3.31
N VAL A 29 -7.60 6.31 4.10
CA VAL A 29 -6.85 5.13 3.64
C VAL A 29 -7.62 4.36 2.58
N TYR A 30 -8.92 4.11 2.78
CA TYR A 30 -9.76 3.45 1.77
C TYR A 30 -9.88 4.28 0.49
N GLY A 31 -10.01 5.60 0.59
CA GLY A 31 -9.98 6.50 -0.55
C GLY A 31 -8.69 6.37 -1.36
N LEU A 32 -7.54 6.30 -0.67
CA LEU A 32 -6.23 6.12 -1.31
C LEU A 32 -6.12 4.75 -2.01
N VAL A 33 -6.57 3.67 -1.35
CA VAL A 33 -6.59 2.32 -1.94
C VAL A 33 -7.47 2.27 -3.18
N LEU A 34 -8.63 2.93 -3.15
CA LEU A 34 -9.55 2.98 -4.29
C LEU A 34 -8.93 3.70 -5.48
N ILE A 35 -8.23 4.82 -5.26
CA ILE A 35 -7.53 5.52 -6.34
C ILE A 35 -6.40 4.66 -6.91
N GLN A 36 -5.63 3.97 -6.06
CA GLN A 36 -4.61 3.01 -6.51
C GLN A 36 -5.21 1.91 -7.38
N TRP A 37 -6.37 1.39 -6.97
CA TRP A 37 -7.08 0.39 -7.75
C TRP A 37 -7.56 0.93 -9.11
N LEU A 38 -8.07 2.17 -9.15
CA LEU A 38 -8.44 2.80 -10.42
C LEU A 38 -7.24 2.99 -11.35
N VAL A 39 -6.08 3.35 -10.82
CA VAL A 39 -4.82 3.41 -11.59
C VAL A 39 -4.47 2.04 -12.17
N LEU A 40 -4.65 0.95 -11.41
CA LEU A 40 -4.46 -0.41 -11.89
C LEU A 40 -5.42 -0.74 -13.04
N VAL A 41 -6.70 -0.40 -12.90
CA VAL A 41 -7.70 -0.61 -13.97
C VAL A 41 -7.29 0.14 -15.25
N CYS A 42 -6.85 1.38 -15.14
CA CYS A 42 -6.32 2.13 -16.30
C CYS A 42 -5.12 1.43 -16.95
N HIS A 43 -4.23 0.84 -16.15
CA HIS A 43 -3.11 0.04 -16.66
C HIS A 43 -3.58 -1.19 -17.42
N ILE A 44 -4.55 -1.91 -16.89
CA ILE A 44 -5.12 -3.09 -17.54
C ILE A 44 -5.74 -2.69 -18.88
N LEU A 45 -6.53 -1.61 -18.91
CA LEU A 45 -7.14 -1.12 -20.15
C LEU A 45 -6.10 -0.72 -21.20
N LEU A 46 -5.04 -0.03 -20.80
CA LEU A 46 -3.92 0.30 -21.70
C LEU A 46 -3.26 -0.96 -22.26
N THR A 47 -3.03 -1.98 -21.44
CA THR A 47 -2.44 -3.26 -21.87
C THR A 47 -3.34 -3.97 -22.89
N PHE A 48 -4.65 -4.00 -22.64
CA PHE A 48 -5.62 -4.54 -23.58
C PHE A 48 -5.61 -3.79 -24.91
N LEU A 49 -5.57 -2.46 -24.87
CA LEU A 49 -5.54 -1.64 -26.06
C LEU A 49 -4.29 -1.89 -26.91
N HIS A 50 -3.12 -2.01 -26.26
CA HIS A 50 -1.87 -2.35 -26.96
C HIS A 50 -1.90 -3.78 -27.54
N SER A 51 -2.42 -4.74 -26.78
CA SER A 51 -2.57 -6.13 -27.22
C SER A 51 -3.50 -6.24 -28.44
N TYR A 52 -4.60 -5.48 -28.44
CA TYR A 52 -5.54 -5.43 -29.57
C TYR A 52 -4.85 -4.93 -30.84
N VAL A 53 -4.11 -3.82 -30.76
CA VAL A 53 -3.39 -3.28 -31.94
C VAL A 53 -2.32 -4.25 -32.44
N LEU A 54 -1.58 -4.90 -31.53
CA LEU A 54 -0.60 -5.89 -31.91
C LEU A 54 -1.24 -7.07 -32.65
N SER A 55 -2.41 -7.50 -32.22
CA SER A 55 -3.20 -8.55 -32.87
C SER A 55 -3.67 -8.10 -34.28
N CYS A 56 -4.16 -6.87 -34.42
CA CYS A 56 -4.56 -6.31 -35.71
C CYS A 56 -3.40 -6.23 -36.70
N LEU A 57 -2.22 -5.83 -36.22
CA LEU A 57 -1.00 -5.79 -37.05
C LEU A 57 -0.58 -7.19 -37.51
N TYR A 58 -0.63 -8.17 -36.62
CA TYR A 58 -0.29 -9.56 -36.93
C TYR A 58 -1.24 -10.16 -37.96
N LEU A 59 -2.53 -9.89 -37.84
CA LEU A 59 -3.58 -10.37 -38.76
C LEU A 59 -3.72 -9.52 -40.03
N LYS A 60 -2.89 -8.48 -40.21
CA LYS A 60 -2.95 -7.53 -41.33
C LYS A 60 -4.34 -6.90 -41.51
N GLN A 61 -5.08 -6.73 -40.43
CA GLN A 61 -6.37 -6.03 -40.47
C GLN A 61 -6.16 -4.51 -40.45
N SER A 62 -7.00 -3.81 -41.19
CA SER A 62 -7.01 -2.35 -41.15
C SER A 62 -7.58 -1.84 -39.83
N PHE A 63 -6.82 -1.01 -39.11
CA PHE A 63 -7.30 -0.30 -37.95
C PHE A 63 -7.02 1.19 -38.07
N SER A 64 -7.84 2.03 -37.44
CA SER A 64 -7.66 3.47 -37.45
C SER A 64 -6.58 3.89 -36.44
N LEU A 65 -5.40 4.23 -36.94
CA LEU A 65 -4.27 4.74 -36.14
C LEU A 65 -4.67 5.97 -35.33
N VAL A 66 -5.49 6.85 -35.88
CA VAL A 66 -5.93 8.08 -35.18
C VAL A 66 -6.78 7.75 -33.93
N PHE A 67 -7.72 6.83 -34.06
CA PHE A 67 -8.56 6.39 -32.93
C PHE A 67 -7.73 5.73 -31.83
N TYR A 68 -6.74 4.93 -32.21
CA TYR A 68 -5.82 4.30 -31.27
C TYR A 68 -5.01 5.34 -30.51
N LEU A 69 -4.35 6.27 -31.22
CA LEU A 69 -3.54 7.33 -30.60
C LEU A 69 -4.38 8.19 -29.65
N LEU A 70 -5.59 8.57 -30.06
CA LEU A 70 -6.49 9.36 -29.21
C LEU A 70 -6.87 8.62 -27.93
N SER A 71 -7.21 7.32 -28.02
CA SER A 71 -7.58 6.51 -26.85
C SER A 71 -6.40 6.28 -25.89
N VAL A 72 -5.18 6.07 -26.42
CA VAL A 72 -3.98 5.95 -25.59
C VAL A 72 -3.69 7.25 -24.85
N ILE A 73 -3.74 8.39 -25.55
CA ILE A 73 -3.51 9.72 -24.94
C ILE A 73 -4.56 9.99 -23.85
N CYS A 74 -5.83 9.70 -24.10
CA CYS A 74 -6.91 9.91 -23.14
C CYS A 74 -6.72 9.05 -21.89
N LEU A 75 -6.46 7.75 -22.04
CA LEU A 75 -6.22 6.84 -20.90
C LEU A 75 -4.95 7.20 -20.15
N PHE A 76 -3.90 7.62 -20.84
CA PHE A 76 -2.66 8.05 -20.19
C PHE A 76 -2.85 9.34 -19.40
N ALA A 77 -3.57 10.33 -19.96
CA ALA A 77 -3.92 11.55 -19.24
C ALA A 77 -4.75 11.28 -17.99
N LEU A 78 -5.77 10.41 -18.11
CA LEU A 78 -6.58 9.97 -16.97
C LEU A 78 -5.72 9.29 -15.89
N LYS A 79 -4.82 8.39 -16.28
CA LYS A 79 -3.88 7.75 -15.36
C LYS A 79 -3.00 8.76 -14.64
N CYS A 80 -2.40 9.72 -15.37
CA CYS A 80 -1.57 10.77 -14.78
C CYS A 80 -2.35 11.62 -13.78
N PHE A 81 -3.60 11.96 -14.09
CA PHE A 81 -4.47 12.69 -13.20
C PHE A 81 -4.77 11.92 -11.91
N LEU A 82 -5.13 10.63 -12.03
CA LEU A 82 -5.37 9.76 -10.88
C LEU A 82 -4.11 9.60 -10.02
N GLN A 83 -2.95 9.41 -10.63
CA GLN A 83 -1.68 9.24 -9.92
C GLN A 83 -1.26 10.51 -9.18
N THR A 84 -1.49 11.68 -9.76
CA THR A 84 -1.24 12.97 -9.10
C THR A 84 -2.17 13.14 -7.90
N THR A 85 -3.46 12.78 -8.04
CA THR A 85 -4.44 12.82 -6.96
C THR A 85 -4.07 11.84 -5.83
N GLN A 86 -3.62 10.63 -6.18
CA GLN A 86 -3.11 9.64 -5.24
C GLN A 86 -1.96 10.18 -4.41
N ASN A 87 -0.95 10.79 -5.07
CA ASN A 87 0.21 11.34 -4.39
C ASN A 87 -0.18 12.49 -3.43
N LYS A 88 -1.07 13.38 -3.85
CA LYS A 88 -1.60 14.45 -2.99
C LYS A 88 -2.33 13.91 -1.77
N GLN A 89 -3.18 12.90 -1.95
CA GLN A 89 -3.90 12.27 -0.83
C GLN A 89 -2.96 11.52 0.11
N ALA A 90 -1.94 10.84 -0.41
CA ALA A 90 -0.94 10.16 0.40
C ALA A 90 -0.14 11.14 1.27
N LEU A 91 0.27 12.29 0.70
CA LEU A 91 0.94 13.35 1.45
C LEU A 91 0.04 13.96 2.54
N SER A 92 -1.19 14.30 2.19
CA SER A 92 -2.16 14.85 3.15
C SER A 92 -2.44 13.88 4.31
N LEU A 93 -2.56 12.58 4.01
CA LEU A 93 -2.73 11.54 5.03
C LEU A 93 -1.50 11.45 5.94
N SER A 94 -0.30 11.52 5.38
CA SER A 94 0.98 11.52 6.09
C SER A 94 1.07 12.69 7.07
N GLU A 95 0.81 13.91 6.62
CA GLU A 95 0.84 15.12 7.45
C GLU A 95 -0.21 15.09 8.56
N MET A 96 -1.42 14.63 8.25
CA MET A 96 -2.50 14.50 9.24
C MET A 96 -2.13 13.51 10.36
N ILE A 97 -1.58 12.35 10.00
CA ILE A 97 -1.14 11.33 10.96
C ILE A 97 0.00 11.87 11.82
N LYS A 98 1.00 12.50 11.20
CA LYS A 98 2.16 13.09 11.88
C LYS A 98 1.74 14.14 12.91
N THR A 99 0.85 15.04 12.52
CA THR A 99 0.33 16.11 13.41
C THR A 99 -0.45 15.52 14.58
N LYS A 100 -1.30 14.52 14.33
CA LYS A 100 -2.11 13.86 15.35
C LYS A 100 -1.27 13.04 16.33
N LEU A 101 -0.25 12.34 15.82
CA LEU A 101 0.70 11.61 16.66
C LEU A 101 1.50 12.54 17.54
N ARG A 102 2.06 13.64 16.99
CA ARG A 102 2.78 14.65 17.77
C ARG A 102 1.91 15.19 18.89
N LYS A 103 0.69 15.63 18.58
CA LYS A 103 -0.24 16.13 19.59
C LYS A 103 -0.52 15.09 20.69
N SER A 104 -0.79 13.85 20.32
CA SER A 104 -1.06 12.78 21.28
C SER A 104 0.12 12.43 22.19
N VAL A 105 1.35 12.54 21.67
CA VAL A 105 2.57 12.32 22.45
C VAL A 105 2.83 13.50 23.37
N PHE A 106 2.70 14.74 22.90
CA PHE A 106 2.86 15.93 23.74
C PHE A 106 1.85 15.97 24.89
N ASP A 107 0.58 15.67 24.62
CA ASP A 107 -0.45 15.60 25.67
C ASP A 107 -0.09 14.58 26.74
N LYS A 108 0.42 13.40 26.34
CA LYS A 108 0.85 12.38 27.31
C LYS A 108 2.07 12.82 28.13
N ILE A 109 3.08 13.40 27.49
CA ILE A 109 4.28 13.89 28.18
C ILE A 109 3.89 14.99 29.16
N TYR A 110 2.98 15.90 28.80
CA TYR A 110 2.52 16.98 29.65
C TYR A 110 1.79 16.48 30.90
N HIS A 111 0.90 15.47 30.75
CA HIS A 111 0.18 14.89 31.87
C HIS A 111 1.04 13.95 32.72
N GLN A 112 2.13 13.40 32.20
CA GLN A 112 3.01 12.45 32.89
C GLN A 112 4.26 13.09 33.52
N LYS A 113 4.43 14.41 33.40
CA LYS A 113 5.60 15.19 33.84
C LYS A 113 5.93 15.10 35.34
N GLN A 114 5.08 14.45 36.14
CA GLN A 114 5.30 14.28 37.57
C GLN A 114 6.03 12.97 37.98
N THR A 115 6.26 12.02 37.06
CA THR A 115 6.70 10.68 37.48
C THR A 115 7.92 10.11 36.75
N ILE A 116 8.41 10.71 35.67
CA ILE A 116 9.46 10.08 34.88
C ILE A 116 10.63 11.06 34.61
N VAL A 117 11.74 10.84 35.33
CA VAL A 117 13.04 11.47 35.05
C VAL A 117 13.70 10.72 33.89
N PHE A 118 13.19 10.90 32.68
CA PHE A 118 13.93 10.49 31.48
C PHE A 118 14.82 11.66 31.02
N LYS A 119 16.05 11.33 30.58
CA LYS A 119 16.97 12.27 29.98
C LYS A 119 16.27 12.91 28.76
N GLU A 120 16.09 14.23 28.75
CA GLU A 120 15.30 14.96 27.72
C GLU A 120 15.71 14.63 26.27
N SER A 121 17.00 14.40 26.04
CA SER A 121 17.53 14.01 24.72
C SER A 121 16.99 12.65 24.24
N THR A 122 16.86 11.66 25.14
CA THR A 122 16.39 10.32 24.80
C THR A 122 14.89 10.31 24.48
N LEU A 123 14.10 11.10 25.22
CA LEU A 123 12.66 11.26 24.97
C LEU A 123 12.39 11.94 23.62
N THR A 124 13.15 12.98 23.29
CA THR A 124 12.99 13.72 22.03
C THR A 124 13.32 12.82 20.83
N GLN A 125 14.40 12.04 20.91
CA GLN A 125 14.82 11.15 19.84
C GLN A 125 13.83 10.00 19.65
N LEU A 126 13.44 9.28 20.71
CA LEU A 126 12.45 8.20 20.66
C LEU A 126 11.08 8.69 20.17
N THR A 127 10.69 9.91 20.54
CA THR A 127 9.43 10.50 20.09
C THR A 127 9.46 10.84 18.61
N SER A 128 10.55 11.43 18.11
CA SER A 128 10.69 11.79 16.70
C SER A 128 10.74 10.55 15.81
N GLU A 129 11.63 9.60 16.10
CA GLU A 129 11.79 8.37 15.32
C GLU A 129 10.52 7.48 15.38
N GLY A 130 9.89 7.38 16.56
CA GLY A 130 8.65 6.63 16.73
C GLY A 130 7.47 7.22 15.94
N ILE A 131 7.37 8.56 15.88
CA ILE A 131 6.34 9.24 15.09
C ILE A 131 6.56 9.02 13.59
N ASP A 132 7.79 9.14 13.11
CA ASP A 132 8.12 8.94 11.71
C ASP A 132 7.88 7.48 11.26
N GLN A 133 8.20 6.49 12.09
CA GLN A 133 7.89 5.08 11.84
C GLN A 133 6.38 4.81 11.76
N LEU A 134 5.60 5.37 12.69
CA LEU A 134 4.14 5.23 12.69
C LEU A 134 3.49 5.96 11.52
N GLU A 135 4.01 7.12 11.12
CA GLU A 135 3.58 7.82 9.93
C GLU A 135 3.73 6.94 8.69
N ILE A 136 4.92 6.36 8.47
CA ILE A 136 5.19 5.46 7.33
C ILE A 136 4.25 4.24 7.37
N TYR A 137 4.01 3.69 8.55
CA TYR A 137 3.12 2.54 8.71
C TYR A 137 1.70 2.85 8.25
N PHE A 138 1.11 3.95 8.71
CA PHE A 138 -0.27 4.30 8.40
C PHE A 138 -0.46 4.94 7.02
N SER A 139 0.50 5.76 6.56
CA SER A 139 0.37 6.49 5.30
C SER A 139 0.81 5.68 4.07
N LYS A 140 1.75 4.75 4.24
CA LYS A 140 2.32 3.97 3.13
C LYS A 140 2.03 2.48 3.25
N TYR A 141 2.36 1.88 4.42
CA TYR A 141 2.29 0.42 4.55
C TYR A 141 0.86 -0.11 4.52
N ILE A 142 -0.07 0.48 5.25
CA ILE A 142 -1.46 0.03 5.30
C ILE A 142 -2.15 0.15 3.93
N PRO A 143 -2.11 1.31 3.21
CA PRO A 143 -2.68 1.40 1.88
C PRO A 143 -2.07 0.40 0.91
N GLN A 144 -0.75 0.24 0.94
CA GLN A 144 -0.04 -0.70 0.07
C GLN A 144 -0.41 -2.15 0.36
N PHE A 145 -0.65 -2.50 1.63
CA PHE A 145 -1.09 -3.84 2.02
C PHE A 145 -2.46 -4.18 1.42
N PHE A 146 -3.44 -3.27 1.56
CA PHE A 146 -4.77 -3.47 0.95
C PHE A 146 -4.69 -3.54 -0.57
N TYR A 147 -3.90 -2.67 -1.19
CA TYR A 147 -3.68 -2.71 -2.63
C TYR A 147 -3.05 -4.02 -3.09
N ALA A 148 -2.04 -4.51 -2.38
CA ALA A 148 -1.36 -5.77 -2.69
C ALA A 148 -2.28 -7.01 -2.58
N MET A 149 -3.36 -6.93 -1.82
CA MET A 149 -4.41 -7.96 -1.81
C MET A 149 -5.39 -7.79 -2.98
N LEU A 150 -5.76 -6.54 -3.29
CA LEU A 150 -6.77 -6.24 -4.31
C LEU A 150 -6.24 -6.45 -5.74
N ALA A 151 -4.98 -6.09 -5.98
CA ALA A 151 -4.38 -6.13 -7.31
C ALA A 151 -4.34 -7.55 -7.92
N PRO A 152 -3.83 -8.59 -7.24
CA PRO A 152 -3.83 -9.95 -7.79
C PRO A 152 -5.24 -10.49 -8.01
N LEU A 153 -6.18 -10.13 -7.14
CA LEU A 153 -7.57 -10.58 -7.25
C LEU A 153 -8.25 -9.98 -8.48
N THR A 154 -8.00 -8.69 -8.74
CA THR A 154 -8.48 -8.02 -9.95
C THR A 154 -7.87 -8.64 -11.22
N LEU A 155 -6.56 -8.89 -11.22
CA LEU A 155 -5.87 -9.52 -12.35
C LEU A 155 -6.38 -10.95 -12.58
N PHE A 156 -6.61 -11.71 -11.51
CA PHE A 156 -7.17 -13.05 -11.61
C PHE A 156 -8.55 -13.06 -12.29
N ILE A 157 -9.43 -12.12 -11.90
CA ILE A 157 -10.75 -11.98 -12.53
C ILE A 157 -10.60 -11.64 -14.02
N VAL A 158 -9.80 -10.63 -14.35
CA VAL A 158 -9.62 -10.16 -15.74
C VAL A 158 -9.03 -11.27 -16.63
N VAL A 159 -7.97 -11.94 -16.16
CA VAL A 159 -7.32 -13.02 -16.91
C VAL A 159 -8.21 -14.26 -16.96
N GLY A 160 -9.01 -14.50 -15.93
CA GLY A 160 -9.97 -15.60 -15.86
C GLY A 160 -11.03 -15.56 -16.97
N PHE A 161 -11.48 -14.36 -17.33
CA PHE A 161 -12.38 -14.17 -18.49
C PHE A 161 -11.73 -14.48 -19.84
N MET A 162 -10.39 -14.35 -19.94
CA MET A 162 -9.68 -14.65 -21.19
C MET A 162 -9.27 -16.13 -21.25
N SER A 163 -8.71 -16.67 -20.17
CA SER A 163 -8.25 -18.05 -20.10
C SER A 163 -8.17 -18.53 -18.66
N LEU A 164 -9.03 -19.46 -18.30
CA LEU A 164 -9.05 -20.06 -16.96
C LEU A 164 -7.72 -20.77 -16.62
N LYS A 165 -7.07 -21.38 -17.63
CA LYS A 165 -5.77 -22.05 -17.43
C LYS A 165 -4.69 -21.08 -16.99
N VAL A 166 -4.60 -19.91 -17.64
CA VAL A 166 -3.62 -18.87 -17.29
C VAL A 166 -3.94 -18.24 -15.95
N ALA A 167 -5.23 -18.02 -15.64
CA ALA A 167 -5.67 -17.51 -14.36
C ALA A 167 -5.28 -18.44 -13.19
N LEU A 168 -5.41 -19.75 -13.35
CA LEU A 168 -5.00 -20.74 -12.34
C LEU A 168 -3.49 -20.71 -12.09
N ILE A 169 -2.69 -20.59 -13.15
CA ILE A 169 -1.23 -20.45 -13.02
C ILE A 169 -0.89 -19.15 -12.25
N LEU A 170 -1.55 -18.04 -12.59
CA LEU A 170 -1.37 -16.76 -11.90
C LEU A 170 -1.71 -16.87 -10.42
N LEU A 171 -2.84 -17.51 -10.08
CA LEU A 171 -3.28 -17.75 -8.71
C LEU A 171 -2.24 -18.54 -7.90
N LEU A 172 -1.58 -19.51 -8.53
CA LEU A 172 -0.53 -20.32 -7.90
C LEU A 172 0.76 -19.52 -7.70
N CYS A 173 1.09 -18.63 -8.63
CA CYS A 173 2.28 -17.77 -8.55
C CYS A 173 2.20 -16.71 -7.44
N VAL A 174 1.00 -16.18 -7.16
CA VAL A 174 0.81 -15.11 -6.15
C VAL A 174 1.31 -15.52 -4.74
N PRO A 175 0.93 -16.66 -4.17
CA PRO A 175 1.45 -17.09 -2.87
C PRO A 175 2.93 -17.53 -2.92
N LEU A 176 3.45 -17.88 -4.11
CA LEU A 176 4.84 -18.30 -4.26
C LEU A 176 5.82 -17.13 -3.99
N ILE A 177 5.43 -15.89 -4.29
CA ILE A 177 6.25 -14.69 -4.08
C ILE A 177 6.62 -14.51 -2.59
N PRO A 178 5.66 -14.41 -1.64
CA PRO A 178 6.02 -14.28 -0.23
C PRO A 178 6.76 -15.50 0.31
N VAL A 179 6.47 -16.71 -0.18
CA VAL A 179 7.19 -17.92 0.22
C VAL A 179 8.66 -17.84 -0.22
N SER A 180 8.94 -17.44 -1.46
CA SER A 180 10.32 -17.29 -1.96
C SER A 180 11.12 -16.25 -1.17
N ILE A 181 10.49 -15.13 -0.80
CA ILE A 181 11.14 -14.09 0.03
C ILE A 181 11.53 -14.66 1.40
N VAL A 182 10.63 -15.40 2.06
CA VAL A 182 10.89 -16.01 3.37
C VAL A 182 12.01 -17.05 3.28
N VAL A 183 12.02 -17.86 2.21
CA VAL A 183 13.06 -18.86 1.98
C VAL A 183 14.41 -18.20 1.80
N VAL A 184 14.50 -17.17 0.93
CA VAL A 184 15.75 -16.43 0.71
C VAL A 184 16.24 -15.77 1.99
N GLN A 185 15.36 -15.15 2.77
CA GLN A 185 15.73 -14.54 4.06
C GLN A 185 16.25 -15.58 5.07
N LYS A 186 15.65 -16.79 5.11
CA LYS A 186 16.15 -17.87 5.99
C LYS A 186 17.52 -18.38 5.56
N ILE A 187 17.74 -18.50 4.24
CA ILE A 187 19.04 -18.91 3.70
C ILE A 187 20.10 -17.84 3.99
N ALA A 188 19.79 -16.56 3.75
CA ALA A 188 20.71 -15.46 4.04
C ALA A 188 21.09 -15.39 5.52
N LYS A 189 20.14 -15.60 6.45
CA LYS A 189 20.40 -15.65 7.90
C LYS A 189 21.22 -16.88 8.34
N ARG A 190 21.31 -17.90 7.52
CA ARG A 190 22.10 -19.11 7.82
C ARG A 190 23.55 -18.98 7.34
N LEU A 191 23.78 -18.07 6.39
CA LEU A 191 25.11 -17.82 5.79
C LEU A 191 25.86 -16.66 6.47
N LEU A 192 25.16 -15.85 7.25
CA LEU A 192 25.72 -14.81 8.13
C LEU A 192 25.86 -15.29 9.58
#